data_afa966e63d58a9bde4c4cba9accc27c7
#
_entry.id   afa966e63d58a9bde4c4cba9accc27c7
#
_cell.length_a   1.000
_cell.length_b   1.000
_cell.length_c   1.000
_cell.angle_alpha   90.00
_cell.angle_beta   90.00
_cell.angle_gamma   90.00
#
_symmetry.space_group_name_H-M   'P 1'
#
loop_
_entity.id
_entity.type
_entity.pdbx_description
1 polymer ?
#
loop_
_entity_poly.entity_id
_entity_poly.type
_entity_poly.pdbx_seq_one_letter_code
_entity_poly.pdbx_strand_id
1 'polypeptide(L)'
;MGLHDEARLDHKMMLLIKQLNLYLNHFPKHEKYGLCQQIRNAAYDVYGMIVEAQKRYHKKTTLSSLDIRHEQLRMFVRVAFELGYFGFRNQAVSSDDPQGLAERRFHTLGVMIDEIGRMLNGWIKAETARQSKVQ
;
A
#
# COMPACT_ATOMS: atom_id res chain seq x y z
N MET A 1 0.43 -12.79 -15.75
CA MET A 1 1.56 -11.98 -15.27
C MET A 1 2.83 -12.83 -15.24
N GLY A 2 3.90 -12.35 -15.86
CA GLY A 2 5.15 -13.09 -15.90
C GLY A 2 6.01 -12.86 -14.67
N LEU A 3 7.08 -13.64 -14.54
CA LEU A 3 8.04 -13.54 -13.44
C LEU A 3 8.62 -12.13 -13.31
N HIS A 4 8.89 -11.48 -14.45
CA HIS A 4 9.42 -10.12 -14.47
C HIS A 4 8.43 -9.12 -13.83
N ASP A 5 7.13 -9.26 -14.10
CA ASP A 5 6.11 -8.37 -13.54
C ASP A 5 5.93 -8.60 -12.03
N GLU A 6 6.04 -9.85 -11.59
CA GLU A 6 5.99 -10.18 -10.15
C GLU A 6 7.14 -9.54 -9.40
N ALA A 7 8.35 -9.59 -9.95
CA ALA A 7 9.53 -8.93 -9.36
C ALA A 7 9.37 -7.41 -9.32
N ARG A 8 8.72 -6.83 -10.34
CA ARG A 8 8.43 -5.40 -10.35
C ARG A 8 7.41 -5.02 -9.27
N LEU A 9 6.43 -5.88 -9.02
CA LEU A 9 5.44 -5.65 -7.96
C LEU A 9 6.10 -5.61 -6.59
N ASP A 10 7.03 -6.54 -6.30
CA ASP A 10 7.85 -6.52 -5.09
C ASP A 10 8.55 -5.19 -4.94
N HIS A 11 9.23 -4.76 -5.99
CA HIS A 11 10.01 -3.52 -5.98
C HIS A 11 9.10 -2.31 -5.75
N LYS A 12 7.97 -2.25 -6.43
CA LYS A 12 7.01 -1.15 -6.28
C LYS A 12 6.48 -1.08 -4.86
N MET A 13 6.17 -2.23 -4.25
CA MET A 13 5.68 -2.26 -2.88
C MET A 13 6.77 -1.84 -1.89
N MET A 14 8.02 -2.22 -2.13
CA MET A 14 9.14 -1.77 -1.30
C MET A 14 9.28 -0.25 -1.35
N LEU A 15 9.16 0.36 -2.53
CA LEU A 15 9.22 1.82 -2.68
C LEU A 15 8.08 2.50 -1.92
N LEU A 16 6.88 1.92 -1.97
CA LEU A 16 5.73 2.44 -1.22
C LEU A 16 5.98 2.39 0.29
N ILE A 17 6.51 1.27 0.79
CA ILE A 17 6.85 1.11 2.22
C ILE A 17 7.85 2.18 2.65
N LYS A 18 8.88 2.42 1.85
CA LYS A 18 9.89 3.44 2.14
C LYS A 18 9.24 4.83 2.22
N GLN A 19 8.38 5.16 1.26
CA GLN A 19 7.70 6.45 1.24
C GLN A 19 6.73 6.62 2.41
N LEU A 20 5.98 5.56 2.73
CA LEU A 20 5.07 5.57 3.89
C LEU A 20 5.83 5.84 5.18
N ASN A 21 6.95 5.15 5.40
CA ASN A 21 7.73 5.33 6.63
C ASN A 21 8.27 6.75 6.76
N LEU A 22 8.68 7.38 5.65
CA LEU A 22 9.10 8.78 5.68
C LEU A 22 7.97 9.69 6.16
N TYR A 23 6.77 9.52 5.63
CA TYR A 23 5.63 10.39 5.99
C TYR A 23 5.10 10.09 7.38
N LEU A 24 5.00 8.81 7.76
CA LEU A 24 4.45 8.40 9.05
C LEU A 24 5.30 8.90 10.22
N ASN A 25 6.61 9.09 10.02
CA ASN A 25 7.49 9.61 11.05
C ASN A 25 7.15 11.05 11.47
N HIS A 26 6.38 11.77 10.65
CA HIS A 26 5.95 13.14 10.95
C HIS A 26 4.60 13.20 11.64
N PHE A 27 3.88 12.10 11.74
CA PHE A 27 2.53 12.04 12.34
C PHE A 27 2.58 12.39 13.83
N PRO A 28 1.45 12.83 14.42
CA PRO A 28 1.41 13.13 15.85
C PRO A 28 1.81 11.91 16.67
N LYS A 29 2.52 12.15 17.78
CA LYS A 29 3.07 11.09 18.64
C LYS A 29 2.02 10.13 19.16
N HIS A 30 0.80 10.61 19.43
CA HIS A 30 -0.27 9.76 19.94
C HIS A 30 -0.73 8.71 18.95
N GLU A 31 -0.39 8.84 17.66
CA GLU A 31 -0.76 7.87 16.63
C GLU A 31 0.33 6.81 16.36
N LYS A 32 1.45 6.88 17.09
CA LYS A 32 2.55 5.92 16.87
C LYS A 32 2.07 4.46 16.96
N TYR A 33 1.26 4.16 17.96
CA TYR A 33 0.71 2.82 18.18
C TYR A 33 -0.76 2.71 17.72
N GLY A 34 -1.28 3.73 17.09
CA GLY A 34 -2.61 3.78 16.51
C GLY A 34 -2.56 3.69 15.00
N LEU A 35 -2.92 4.78 14.33
CA LEU A 35 -3.05 4.79 12.86
C LEU A 35 -1.72 4.51 12.16
N CYS A 36 -0.59 5.03 12.67
CA CYS A 36 0.72 4.73 12.08
C CYS A 36 0.97 3.22 12.06
N GLN A 37 0.69 2.55 13.16
CA GLN A 37 0.89 1.10 13.26
C GLN A 37 -0.04 0.35 12.31
N GLN A 38 -1.29 0.77 12.19
CA GLN A 38 -2.25 0.14 11.28
C GLN A 38 -1.79 0.27 9.82
N ILE A 39 -1.33 1.44 9.43
CA ILE A 39 -0.82 1.67 8.07
C ILE A 39 0.41 0.82 7.81
N ARG A 40 1.38 0.81 8.74
CA ARG A 40 2.60 0.01 8.60
C ARG A 40 2.27 -1.48 8.49
N ASN A 41 1.42 -1.98 9.38
CA ASN A 41 1.04 -3.40 9.38
C ASN A 41 0.34 -3.78 8.08
N ALA A 42 -0.56 -2.94 7.59
CA ALA A 42 -1.23 -3.20 6.32
C ALA A 42 -0.22 -3.27 5.16
N ALA A 43 0.73 -2.34 5.12
CA ALA A 43 1.77 -2.31 4.08
C ALA A 43 2.68 -3.54 4.16
N TYR A 44 3.11 -3.92 5.36
CA TYR A 44 3.95 -5.10 5.56
C TYR A 44 3.18 -6.38 5.21
N ASP A 45 1.90 -6.46 5.56
CA ASP A 45 1.06 -7.61 5.20
C ASP A 45 0.92 -7.74 3.68
N VAL A 46 0.70 -6.62 2.99
CA VAL A 46 0.63 -6.62 1.52
C VAL A 46 1.93 -7.16 0.93
N TYR A 47 3.08 -6.69 1.41
CA TYR A 47 4.38 -7.17 0.94
C TYR A 47 4.53 -8.67 1.19
N GLY A 48 4.22 -9.12 2.40
CA GLY A 48 4.30 -10.55 2.76
C GLY A 48 3.40 -11.44 1.90
N MET A 49 2.20 -10.96 1.60
CA MET A 49 1.27 -11.71 0.74
C MET A 49 1.72 -11.74 -0.72
N ILE A 50 2.40 -10.70 -1.21
CA ILE A 50 3.00 -10.72 -2.55
C ILE A 50 4.01 -11.87 -2.62
N VAL A 51 4.90 -11.96 -1.63
CA VAL A 51 5.91 -13.03 -1.55
C VAL A 51 5.23 -14.40 -1.47
N GLU A 52 4.21 -14.53 -0.61
CA GLU A 52 3.47 -15.78 -0.47
C GLU A 52 2.83 -16.21 -1.80
N ALA A 53 2.17 -15.28 -2.49
CA ALA A 53 1.53 -15.58 -3.78
C ALA A 53 2.55 -15.99 -4.84
N GLN A 54 3.75 -15.40 -4.83
CA GLN A 54 4.82 -15.79 -5.75
C GLN A 54 5.28 -17.22 -5.53
N LYS A 55 5.26 -17.71 -4.29
CA LYS A 55 5.76 -19.02 -3.92
C LYS A 55 4.71 -20.12 -3.98
N ARG A 56 3.44 -19.79 -3.86
CA ARG A 56 2.38 -20.81 -3.88
C ARG A 56 2.08 -21.26 -5.30
N TYR A 57 1.77 -22.55 -5.43
CA TYR A 57 1.25 -23.12 -6.68
C TYR A 57 -0.20 -22.64 -6.92
N HIS A 58 -1.04 -22.76 -5.88
CA HIS A 58 -2.44 -22.29 -5.93
C HIS A 58 -2.50 -20.88 -5.32
N LYS A 59 -2.77 -19.87 -6.14
CA LYS A 59 -2.62 -18.46 -5.78
C LYS A 59 -3.94 -17.74 -5.50
N LYS A 60 -5.07 -18.33 -5.87
CA LYS A 60 -6.37 -17.64 -5.85
C LYS A 60 -6.71 -17.05 -4.49
N THR A 61 -6.62 -17.84 -3.41
CA THR A 61 -6.97 -17.39 -2.06
C THR A 61 -6.03 -16.30 -1.57
N THR A 62 -4.72 -16.47 -1.79
CA THR A 62 -3.73 -15.48 -1.38
C THR A 62 -3.93 -14.16 -2.14
N LEU A 63 -4.18 -14.23 -3.44
CA LEU A 63 -4.42 -13.03 -4.25
C LEU A 63 -5.70 -12.30 -3.83
N SER A 64 -6.74 -13.04 -3.47
CA SER A 64 -7.98 -12.46 -2.96
C SER A 64 -7.74 -11.72 -1.64
N SER A 65 -7.02 -12.34 -0.71
CA SER A 65 -6.66 -11.73 0.57
C SER A 65 -5.77 -10.51 0.38
N LEU A 66 -4.83 -10.60 -0.55
CA LEU A 66 -3.91 -9.52 -0.90
C LEU A 66 -4.68 -8.30 -1.43
N ASP A 67 -5.65 -8.53 -2.31
CA ASP A 67 -6.49 -7.48 -2.87
C ASP A 67 -7.26 -6.74 -1.77
N ILE A 68 -7.86 -7.48 -0.84
CA ILE A 68 -8.58 -6.91 0.29
C ILE A 68 -7.63 -6.10 1.17
N ARG A 69 -6.46 -6.64 1.50
CA ARG A 69 -5.51 -5.96 2.39
C ARG A 69 -4.94 -4.70 1.76
N HIS A 70 -4.73 -4.73 0.44
CA HIS A 70 -4.30 -3.55 -0.32
C HIS A 70 -5.35 -2.44 -0.24
N GLU A 71 -6.64 -2.80 -0.36
CA GLU A 71 -7.72 -1.83 -0.23
C GLU A 71 -7.79 -1.26 1.19
N GLN A 72 -7.57 -2.09 2.21
CA GLN A 72 -7.51 -1.62 3.60
C GLN A 72 -6.38 -0.60 3.78
N LEU A 73 -5.21 -0.86 3.19
CA LEU A 73 -4.10 0.09 3.21
C LEU A 73 -4.52 1.43 2.59
N ARG A 74 -5.15 1.38 1.42
CA ARG A 74 -5.66 2.58 0.75
C ARG A 74 -6.59 3.37 1.67
N MET A 75 -7.51 2.68 2.33
CA MET A 75 -8.51 3.34 3.19
C MET A 75 -7.89 3.92 4.45
N PHE A 76 -6.92 3.25 5.07
CA PHE A 76 -6.21 3.81 6.22
C PHE A 76 -5.43 5.08 5.84
N VAL A 77 -4.79 5.07 4.66
CA VAL A 77 -4.09 6.27 4.16
C VAL A 77 -5.10 7.41 3.96
N ARG A 78 -6.31 7.10 3.47
CA ARG A 78 -7.39 8.09 3.32
C ARG A 78 -7.81 8.65 4.69
N VAL A 79 -7.95 7.81 5.70
CA VAL A 79 -8.26 8.25 7.07
C VAL A 79 -7.22 9.24 7.55
N ALA A 80 -5.93 8.93 7.36
CA ALA A 80 -4.85 9.82 7.76
C ALA A 80 -4.95 11.18 7.07
N PHE A 81 -5.27 11.18 5.78
CA PHE A 81 -5.46 12.42 5.03
C PHE A 81 -6.63 13.24 5.58
N GLU A 82 -7.76 12.60 5.82
CA GLU A 82 -8.96 13.29 6.33
C GLU A 82 -8.74 13.85 7.73
N LEU A 83 -7.87 13.23 8.53
CA LEU A 83 -7.48 13.74 9.85
C LEU A 83 -6.43 14.84 9.79
N GLY A 84 -5.93 15.18 8.59
CA GLY A 84 -4.94 16.23 8.41
C GLY A 84 -3.51 15.84 8.75
N TYR A 85 -3.24 14.56 8.99
CA TYR A 85 -1.94 14.09 9.48
C TYR A 85 -0.81 14.25 8.47
N PHE A 86 -1.12 14.24 7.16
CA PHE A 86 -0.10 14.48 6.15
C PHE A 86 0.39 15.93 6.11
N GLY A 87 -0.29 16.83 6.80
CA GLY A 87 0.15 18.22 6.98
C GLY A 87 1.07 18.42 8.19
N PHE A 88 1.50 17.34 8.84
CA PHE A 88 2.39 17.40 10.01
C PHE A 88 3.85 17.33 9.58
N ARG A 89 4.71 18.02 10.35
CA ARG A 89 6.16 17.92 10.29
C ARG A 89 6.70 17.73 11.70
N ASN A 90 7.50 16.71 11.92
CA ASN A 90 8.11 16.44 13.24
C ASN A 90 7.06 16.43 14.35
N GLN A 91 5.94 15.73 14.13
CA GLN A 91 4.87 15.47 15.09
C GLN A 91 4.01 16.70 15.44
N ALA A 92 4.12 17.79 14.67
CA ALA A 92 3.30 18.99 14.85
C ALA A 92 2.78 19.49 13.50
N VAL A 93 1.65 20.18 13.51
CA VAL A 93 1.10 20.77 12.29
C VAL A 93 2.15 21.71 11.67
N SER A 94 2.40 21.55 10.38
CA SER A 94 3.37 22.39 9.66
C SER A 94 2.97 23.86 9.77
N SER A 95 3.96 24.73 10.03
CA SER A 95 3.75 26.18 10.06
C SER A 95 3.65 26.81 8.67
N ASP A 96 3.99 26.04 7.62
CA ASP A 96 4.01 26.50 6.25
C ASP A 96 3.12 25.62 5.37
N ASP A 97 1.93 26.15 5.03
CA ASP A 97 0.95 25.51 4.14
C ASP A 97 0.71 24.03 4.45
N PRO A 98 0.17 23.71 5.65
CA PRO A 98 -0.08 22.31 6.00
C PRO A 98 -1.05 21.62 5.05
N GLN A 99 -2.05 22.32 4.53
CA GLN A 99 -3.01 21.73 3.60
C GLN A 99 -2.34 21.35 2.27
N GLY A 100 -1.52 22.24 1.72
CA GLY A 100 -0.79 21.96 0.48
C GLY A 100 0.19 20.82 0.66
N LEU A 101 0.88 20.77 1.80
CA LEU A 101 1.78 19.65 2.14
C LEU A 101 1.01 18.34 2.19
N ALA A 102 -0.15 18.34 2.86
CA ALA A 102 -0.97 17.14 2.98
C ALA A 102 -1.44 16.64 1.61
N GLU A 103 -1.89 17.55 0.75
CA GLU A 103 -2.36 17.19 -0.60
C GLU A 103 -1.24 16.58 -1.45
N ARG A 104 -0.04 17.16 -1.41
CA ARG A 104 1.10 16.66 -2.18
C ARG A 104 1.50 15.26 -1.71
N ARG A 105 1.60 15.04 -0.40
CA ARG A 105 1.98 13.75 0.17
C ARG A 105 0.92 12.69 -0.12
N PHE A 106 -0.34 13.04 0.06
CA PHE A 106 -1.45 12.13 -0.22
C PHE A 106 -1.48 11.74 -1.71
N HIS A 107 -1.28 12.72 -2.59
CA HIS A 107 -1.20 12.47 -4.03
C HIS A 107 -0.07 11.50 -4.38
N THR A 108 1.12 11.71 -3.81
CA THR A 108 2.27 10.84 -4.04
C THR A 108 1.95 9.40 -3.66
N LEU A 109 1.37 9.19 -2.48
CA LEU A 109 0.99 7.85 -2.03
C LEU A 109 -0.13 7.26 -2.90
N GLY A 110 -1.10 8.07 -3.28
CA GLY A 110 -2.22 7.65 -4.12
C GLY A 110 -1.77 7.09 -5.46
N VAL A 111 -0.84 7.78 -6.12
CA VAL A 111 -0.26 7.32 -7.39
C VAL A 111 0.43 5.97 -7.22
N MET A 112 1.22 5.81 -6.15
CA MET A 112 1.95 4.57 -5.88
C MET A 112 0.99 3.42 -5.54
N ILE A 113 -0.01 3.68 -4.70
CA ILE A 113 -1.01 2.68 -4.31
C ILE A 113 -1.83 2.24 -5.53
N ASP A 114 -2.23 3.19 -6.38
CA ASP A 114 -3.01 2.89 -7.59
C ASP A 114 -2.21 2.06 -8.60
N GLU A 115 -0.92 2.34 -8.76
CA GLU A 115 -0.06 1.57 -9.66
C GLU A 115 0.03 0.12 -9.19
N ILE A 116 0.25 -0.09 -7.90
CA ILE A 116 0.29 -1.43 -7.31
C ILE A 116 -1.06 -2.14 -7.51
N GLY A 117 -2.16 -1.41 -7.31
CA GLY A 117 -3.51 -1.95 -7.54
C GLY A 117 -3.73 -2.43 -8.97
N ARG A 118 -3.27 -1.66 -9.95
CA ARG A 118 -3.37 -2.07 -11.36
C ARG A 118 -2.56 -3.32 -11.66
N MET A 119 -1.33 -3.40 -11.13
CA MET A 119 -0.47 -4.58 -11.30
C MET A 119 -1.09 -5.80 -10.64
N LEU A 120 -1.64 -5.64 -9.44
CA LEU A 120 -2.31 -6.70 -8.71
C LEU A 120 -3.54 -7.20 -9.46
N ASN A 121 -4.36 -6.30 -9.98
CA ASN A 121 -5.53 -6.67 -10.79
C ASN A 121 -5.13 -7.44 -12.04
N GLY A 122 -4.04 -7.05 -12.69
CA GLY A 122 -3.49 -7.78 -13.84
C GLY A 122 -3.09 -9.20 -13.46
N TRP A 123 -2.45 -9.36 -12.29
CA TRP A 123 -2.05 -10.68 -11.80
C TRP A 123 -3.27 -11.55 -11.51
N ILE A 124 -4.28 -11.00 -10.84
CA ILE A 124 -5.52 -11.72 -10.52
C ILE A 124 -6.20 -12.19 -11.82
N LYS A 125 -6.30 -11.32 -12.83
CA LYS A 125 -6.89 -11.68 -14.12
C LYS A 125 -6.10 -12.78 -14.82
N ALA A 126 -4.77 -12.70 -14.81
CA ALA A 126 -3.91 -13.71 -15.41
C ALA A 126 -4.07 -15.06 -14.72
N GLU A 127 -4.14 -15.07 -13.39
CA GLU A 127 -4.31 -16.30 -12.61
C GLU A 127 -5.67 -16.92 -12.83
N THR A 128 -6.73 -16.11 -12.92
CA THR A 128 -8.08 -16.59 -13.23
C THR A 128 -8.12 -17.24 -14.61
N ALA A 129 -7.49 -16.63 -15.62
CA ALA A 129 -7.40 -17.19 -16.97
C ALA A 129 -6.62 -18.51 -16.99
N ARG A 130 -5.51 -18.57 -16.22
CA ARG A 130 -4.71 -19.80 -16.11
C ARG A 130 -5.53 -20.95 -15.53
N GLN A 131 -6.30 -20.70 -14.47
CA GLN A 131 -7.14 -21.72 -13.84
C GLN A 131 -8.26 -22.20 -14.77
N SER A 132 -8.87 -21.29 -15.53
CA SER A 132 -9.90 -21.63 -16.50
C SER A 132 -9.40 -22.60 -17.58
N LYS A 133 -8.12 -22.45 -17.99
CA LYS A 133 -7.51 -23.32 -18.99
C LYS A 133 -7.19 -24.72 -18.45
N VAL A 134 -6.96 -24.84 -17.15
CA VAL A 134 -6.64 -26.11 -16.51
C VAL A 134 -7.91 -26.95 -16.27
N GLN A 135 -9.04 -26.30 -16.10
CA GLN A 135 -10.32 -26.97 -15.96
C GLN A 135 -10.88 -27.40 -17.30
#